data_038a4df155c3d6f9471f8511f109808c
#
_entry.id   038a4df155c3d6f9471f8511f109808c
#
_cell.length_a   1.000
_cell.length_b   1.000
_cell.length_c   1.000
_cell.angle_alpha   90.00
_cell.angle_beta   90.00
_cell.angle_gamma   90.00
#
_symmetry.space_group_name_H-M   'P 1'
#
loop_
_entity.id
_entity.type
_entity.pdbx_description
1 polymer ?
#
loop_
_entity_poly.entity_id
_entity_poly.type
_entity_poly.pdbx_seq_one_letter_code
_entity_poly.pdbx_strand_id
1 'polypeptide(L)'
;MYKVIRINESAATRTVELENEITGNRDECFDDSALVSMRNFEFMQLGNSYDCFIKLFGETVNEGNEKASYCEIISNEIIGYKKYLKVLVGKEVYYVPKIKVQDNTKNYFYFVYTRKDLIKVNDVVHDDLLSE
;
A
#
# COMPACT_ATOMS: atom_id res chain seq x y z
N MET A 1 -4.44 13.20 -0.30
CA MET A 1 -3.30 13.06 0.62
C MET A 1 -3.73 12.36 1.90
N TYR A 2 -2.78 11.91 2.64
CA TYR A 2 -3.00 11.20 3.90
C TYR A 2 -2.33 11.95 5.05
N LYS A 3 -3.06 12.10 6.16
CA LYS A 3 -2.54 12.70 7.37
C LYS A 3 -2.06 11.62 8.33
N VAL A 4 -0.88 11.81 8.90
CA VAL A 4 -0.35 10.88 9.91
C VAL A 4 -1.02 11.18 11.24
N ILE A 5 -1.80 10.20 11.74
CA ILE A 5 -2.55 10.38 13.00
C ILE A 5 -1.96 9.57 14.17
N ARG A 6 -1.10 8.60 13.89
CA ARG A 6 -0.40 7.82 14.90
C ARG A 6 0.83 7.15 14.31
N ILE A 7 1.89 7.09 15.10
CA ILE A 7 3.11 6.33 14.77
C ILE A 7 3.41 5.45 15.98
N ASN A 8 3.47 4.13 15.74
CA ASN A 8 3.85 3.15 16.74
C ASN A 8 5.17 2.52 16.33
N GLU A 9 6.20 2.70 17.15
CA GLU A 9 7.52 2.13 16.90
C GLU A 9 7.77 0.95 17.82
N SER A 10 8.38 -0.09 17.26
CA SER A 10 8.89 -1.23 18.00
C SER A 10 10.38 -1.38 17.68
N ALA A 11 11.04 -2.37 18.31
CA ALA A 11 12.49 -2.55 18.14
C ALA A 11 12.90 -2.78 16.68
N ALA A 12 12.02 -3.32 15.86
CA ALA A 12 12.35 -3.78 14.52
C ALA A 12 11.53 -3.13 13.40
N THR A 13 10.36 -2.60 13.72
CA THR A 13 9.42 -2.10 12.73
C THR A 13 8.63 -0.94 13.29
N ARG A 14 7.91 -0.26 12.41
CA ARG A 14 6.92 0.71 12.86
C ARG A 14 5.66 0.60 12.02
N THR A 15 4.54 0.99 12.63
CA THR A 15 3.29 1.17 11.93
C THR A 15 2.91 2.64 11.93
N VAL A 16 2.35 3.09 10.82
CA VAL A 16 1.89 4.47 10.64
C VAL A 16 0.40 4.41 10.34
N GLU A 17 -0.39 5.03 11.19
CA GLU A 17 -1.82 5.14 10.95
C GLU A 17 -2.09 6.41 10.15
N LEU A 18 -2.72 6.23 8.99
CA LEU A 18 -2.97 7.29 8.02
C LEU A 18 -4.48 7.52 7.89
N GLU A 19 -4.86 8.79 7.82
CA GLU A 19 -6.23 9.17 7.52
C GLU A 19 -6.27 9.80 6.14
N ASN A 20 -7.09 9.24 5.25
CA ASN A 20 -7.32 9.81 3.94
C ASN A 20 -8.12 11.11 4.12
N GLU A 21 -7.55 12.23 3.73
CA GLU A 21 -8.15 13.55 3.96
C GLU A 21 -9.41 13.79 3.13
N ILE A 22 -9.62 12.99 2.07
CA ILE A 22 -10.81 13.11 1.22
C ILE A 22 -11.95 12.27 1.78
N THR A 23 -11.68 11.00 2.14
CA THR A 23 -12.70 10.04 2.54
C THR A 23 -12.89 9.95 4.03
N GLY A 24 -11.88 10.33 4.83
CA GLY A 24 -11.87 10.15 6.28
C GLY A 24 -11.54 8.74 6.74
N ASN A 25 -11.34 7.80 5.81
CA ASN A 25 -10.99 6.43 6.16
C ASN A 25 -9.57 6.35 6.70
N ARG A 26 -9.36 5.41 7.60
CA ARG A 26 -8.06 5.22 8.26
C ARG A 26 -7.46 3.89 7.88
N ASP A 27 -6.16 3.89 7.62
CA ASP A 27 -5.37 2.70 7.32
C ASP A 27 -4.18 2.63 8.26
N GLU A 28 -3.98 1.45 8.85
CA GLU A 28 -2.75 1.17 9.58
C GLU A 28 -1.77 0.53 8.61
N CYS A 29 -0.65 1.22 8.36
CA CYS A 29 0.32 0.81 7.37
C CYS A 29 1.62 0.41 8.04
N PHE A 30 2.19 -0.69 7.56
CA PHE A 30 3.46 -1.21 8.01
C PHE A 30 4.59 -0.49 7.25
N ASP A 31 5.56 0.02 7.99
CA ASP A 31 6.78 0.60 7.44
C ASP A 31 7.97 -0.24 7.87
N ASP A 32 8.43 -1.11 6.97
CA ASP A 32 9.58 -1.96 7.23
C ASP A 32 10.91 -1.32 6.80
N SER A 33 10.88 -0.12 6.23
CA SER A 33 12.08 0.61 5.83
C SER A 33 12.99 0.95 7.00
N ALA A 34 12.42 1.03 8.21
CA ALA A 34 13.16 1.34 9.42
C ALA A 34 14.14 0.24 9.82
N LEU A 35 13.92 -1.00 9.38
CA LEU A 35 14.71 -2.16 9.77
C LEU A 35 15.72 -2.59 8.71
N VAL A 36 15.28 -2.71 7.46
CA VAL A 36 16.05 -3.40 6.40
C VAL A 36 16.69 -2.47 5.40
N SER A 37 16.41 -1.20 5.47
CA SER A 37 16.91 -0.24 4.50
C SER A 37 17.25 1.10 5.15
N MET A 38 17.28 2.15 4.39
CA MET A 38 17.80 3.45 4.77
C MET A 38 16.79 4.32 5.54
N ARG A 39 15.81 3.70 6.20
CA ARG A 39 14.76 4.41 6.92
C ARG A 39 14.08 5.44 6.03
N ASN A 40 13.63 4.98 4.88
CA ASN A 40 13.13 5.84 3.80
C ASN A 40 12.04 6.81 4.25
N PHE A 41 11.15 6.37 5.15
CA PHE A 41 9.98 7.14 5.55
C PHE A 41 10.12 7.76 6.95
N GLU A 42 11.35 7.83 7.46
CA GLU A 42 11.62 8.42 8.78
C GLU A 42 11.20 9.89 8.86
N PHE A 43 11.16 10.58 7.72
CA PHE A 43 10.77 12.00 7.68
C PHE A 43 9.28 12.25 7.98
N MET A 44 8.44 11.19 7.97
CA MET A 44 7.02 11.34 8.27
C MET A 44 6.81 11.74 9.72
N GLN A 45 6.01 12.77 9.94
CA GLN A 45 5.75 13.31 11.26
C GLN A 45 4.26 13.33 11.57
N LEU A 46 3.95 13.10 12.84
CA LEU A 46 2.60 13.15 13.35
C LEU A 46 1.95 14.49 13.01
N GLY A 47 0.73 14.46 12.47
CA GLY A 47 -0.04 15.64 12.14
C GLY A 47 0.23 16.20 10.74
N ASN A 48 1.28 15.77 10.07
CA ASN A 48 1.59 16.21 8.70
C ASN A 48 0.92 15.29 7.67
N SER A 49 0.76 15.85 6.47
CA SER A 49 0.10 15.16 5.35
C SER A 49 1.10 14.84 4.25
N TYR A 50 0.92 13.67 3.63
CA TYR A 50 1.82 13.15 2.60
C TYR A 50 1.01 12.43 1.53
N ASP A 51 1.59 12.35 0.33
CA ASP A 51 1.08 11.50 -0.73
C ASP A 51 1.63 10.08 -0.52
N CYS A 52 0.79 9.16 -0.06
CA CYS A 52 1.21 7.82 0.34
C CYS A 52 0.71 6.78 -0.65
N PHE A 53 1.59 5.84 -1.00
CA PHE A 53 1.29 4.71 -1.86
C PHE A 53 1.30 3.46 -1.00
N ILE A 54 0.14 2.82 -0.88
CA ILE A 54 -0.10 1.72 0.04
C ILE A 54 -0.29 0.43 -0.75
N LYS A 55 0.56 -0.56 -0.49
CA LYS A 55 0.48 -1.87 -1.10
C LYS A 55 -0.38 -2.79 -0.23
N LEU A 56 -1.25 -3.55 -0.86
CA LEU A 56 -1.96 -4.65 -0.20
C LEU A 56 -1.09 -5.90 -0.27
N PHE A 57 -0.79 -6.46 0.89
CA PHE A 57 -0.04 -7.71 1.01
C PHE A 57 -1.00 -8.88 1.21
N GLY A 58 -1.04 -9.77 0.24
CA GLY A 58 -1.99 -10.90 0.27
C GLY A 58 -1.99 -11.69 -1.02
N GLU A 59 -3.13 -12.31 -1.29
CA GLU A 59 -3.30 -13.21 -2.43
C GLU A 59 -4.62 -12.96 -3.16
N THR A 60 -4.60 -13.20 -4.47
CA THR A 60 -5.80 -13.24 -5.31
C THR A 60 -6.61 -14.47 -4.95
N VAL A 61 -7.91 -14.31 -4.85
CA VAL A 61 -8.84 -15.39 -4.49
C VAL A 61 -10.02 -15.40 -5.46
N ASN A 62 -10.83 -16.45 -5.37
CA ASN A 62 -12.05 -16.56 -6.17
C ASN A 62 -13.16 -15.68 -5.60
N GLU A 63 -14.06 -15.27 -6.48
CA GLU A 63 -15.33 -14.67 -6.10
C GLU A 63 -16.06 -15.63 -5.14
N GLY A 64 -16.69 -15.09 -4.11
CA GLY A 64 -17.37 -15.90 -3.12
C GLY A 64 -16.55 -16.19 -1.87
N ASN A 65 -15.27 -15.87 -1.86
CA ASN A 65 -14.49 -15.91 -0.63
C ASN A 65 -15.00 -14.80 0.30
N GLU A 66 -15.40 -15.18 1.51
CA GLU A 66 -16.04 -14.24 2.45
C GLU A 66 -15.15 -13.08 2.88
N LYS A 67 -13.83 -13.28 2.84
CA LYS A 67 -12.86 -12.26 3.23
C LYS A 67 -12.35 -11.43 2.06
N ALA A 68 -12.81 -11.73 0.86
CA ALA A 68 -12.30 -11.08 -0.35
C ALA A 68 -12.79 -9.65 -0.46
N SER A 69 -11.87 -8.79 -0.89
CA SER A 69 -12.18 -7.44 -1.33
C SER A 69 -12.26 -7.38 -2.84
N TYR A 70 -13.26 -6.70 -3.36
CA TYR A 70 -13.37 -6.43 -4.79
C TYR A 70 -12.40 -5.30 -5.14
N CYS A 71 -11.51 -5.57 -6.09
CA CYS A 71 -10.50 -4.62 -6.54
C CYS A 71 -10.75 -4.28 -8.00
N GLU A 72 -11.04 -3.02 -8.29
CA GLU A 72 -11.18 -2.53 -9.65
C GLU A 72 -9.83 -2.01 -10.14
N ILE A 73 -9.36 -2.52 -11.29
CA ILE A 73 -8.08 -2.11 -11.84
C ILE A 73 -8.24 -0.73 -12.50
N ILE A 74 -7.46 0.25 -12.03
CA ILE A 74 -7.44 1.59 -12.59
C ILE A 74 -6.37 1.69 -13.69
N SER A 75 -5.15 1.24 -13.39
CA SER A 75 -4.02 1.38 -14.31
C SER A 75 -2.87 0.45 -13.93
N ASN A 76 -1.93 0.29 -14.87
CA ASN A 76 -0.64 -0.32 -14.60
C ASN A 76 0.33 0.78 -14.17
N GLU A 77 1.12 0.51 -13.12
CA GLU A 77 2.06 1.47 -12.56
C GLU A 77 3.41 0.79 -12.33
N ILE A 78 4.47 1.58 -12.46
CA ILE A 78 5.81 1.14 -12.07
C ILE A 78 6.26 2.03 -10.92
N ILE A 79 6.59 1.40 -9.79
CA ILE A 79 7.11 2.10 -8.61
C ILE A 79 8.51 1.54 -8.34
N GLY A 80 9.53 2.38 -8.47
CA GLY A 80 10.90 1.91 -8.53
C GLY A 80 11.08 1.00 -9.75
N TYR A 81 11.51 -0.23 -9.54
CA TYR A 81 11.65 -1.23 -10.61
C TYR A 81 10.55 -2.29 -10.59
N LYS A 82 9.52 -2.11 -9.74
CA LYS A 82 8.47 -3.12 -9.57
C LYS A 82 7.20 -2.70 -10.28
N LYS A 83 6.51 -3.70 -10.84
CA LYS A 83 5.24 -3.51 -11.54
C LYS A 83 4.07 -3.72 -10.59
N TYR A 84 3.15 -2.77 -10.58
CA TYR A 84 1.96 -2.80 -9.76
C TYR A 84 0.72 -2.55 -10.59
N LEU A 85 -0.42 -3.00 -10.06
CA LEU A 85 -1.72 -2.55 -10.50
C LEU A 85 -2.23 -1.53 -9.48
N LYS A 86 -2.60 -0.37 -9.95
CA LYS A 86 -3.32 0.61 -9.15
C LYS A 86 -4.78 0.20 -9.14
N VAL A 87 -5.34 0.00 -7.96
CA VAL A 87 -6.69 -0.53 -7.80
C VAL A 87 -7.53 0.35 -6.89
N LEU A 88 -8.84 0.31 -7.13
CA LEU A 88 -9.83 0.97 -6.30
C LEU A 88 -10.55 -0.12 -5.48
N VAL A 89 -10.54 0.03 -4.18
CA VAL A 89 -11.27 -0.81 -3.22
C VAL A 89 -12.22 0.08 -2.46
N GLY A 90 -13.51 -0.02 -2.77
CA GLY A 90 -14.47 0.97 -2.25
C GLY A 90 -14.12 2.35 -2.77
N LYS A 91 -13.77 3.26 -1.87
CA LYS A 91 -13.35 4.63 -2.20
C LYS A 91 -11.85 4.84 -2.07
N GLU A 92 -11.10 3.77 -1.74
CA GLU A 92 -9.68 3.86 -1.45
C GLU A 92 -8.84 3.30 -2.57
N VAL A 93 -7.70 3.95 -2.82
CA VAL A 93 -6.75 3.54 -3.85
C VAL A 93 -5.60 2.79 -3.18
N TYR A 94 -5.30 1.61 -3.72
CA TYR A 94 -4.19 0.78 -3.27
C TYR A 94 -3.39 0.25 -4.45
N TYR A 95 -2.29 -0.41 -4.15
CA TYR A 95 -1.40 -1.01 -5.13
C TYR A 95 -1.24 -2.49 -4.85
N VAL A 96 -1.37 -3.31 -5.88
CA VAL A 96 -1.20 -4.76 -5.79
C VAL A 96 -0.11 -5.17 -6.77
N PRO A 97 0.88 -5.99 -6.33
CA PRO A 97 1.90 -6.45 -7.26
C PRO A 97 1.27 -7.14 -8.46
N LYS A 98 1.67 -6.74 -9.66
CA LYS A 98 1.09 -7.28 -10.88
C LYS A 98 1.22 -8.80 -10.98
N ILE A 99 2.31 -9.35 -10.45
CA ILE A 99 2.56 -10.80 -10.46
C ILE A 99 1.50 -11.60 -9.69
N LYS A 100 0.79 -10.96 -8.76
CA LYS A 100 -0.28 -11.60 -7.99
C LYS A 100 -1.58 -11.74 -8.77
N VAL A 101 -1.71 -11.07 -9.89
CA VAL A 101 -2.93 -11.07 -10.70
C VAL A 101 -2.60 -11.69 -12.04
N GLN A 102 -2.94 -12.97 -12.20
CA GLN A 102 -2.57 -13.74 -13.38
C GLN A 102 -3.54 -13.59 -14.53
N ASP A 103 -4.80 -13.31 -14.26
CA ASP A 103 -5.82 -13.14 -15.29
C ASP A 103 -6.02 -11.66 -15.59
N ASN A 104 -5.46 -11.20 -16.71
CA ASN A 104 -5.54 -9.80 -17.13
C ASN A 104 -6.68 -9.53 -18.10
N THR A 105 -7.59 -10.50 -18.33
CA THR A 105 -8.69 -10.33 -19.27
C THR A 105 -9.82 -9.48 -18.69
N LYS A 106 -9.84 -9.31 -17.38
CA LYS A 106 -10.86 -8.54 -16.67
C LYS A 106 -10.23 -7.29 -16.05
N ASN A 107 -11.06 -6.28 -15.80
CA ASN A 107 -10.63 -5.06 -15.15
C ASN A 107 -10.85 -5.09 -13.64
N TYR A 108 -11.07 -6.26 -13.08
CA TYR A 108 -11.26 -6.45 -11.63
C TYR A 108 -10.76 -7.82 -11.19
N PHE A 109 -10.56 -7.96 -9.88
CA PHE A 109 -10.24 -9.24 -9.25
C PHE A 109 -10.64 -9.19 -7.77
N TYR A 110 -10.61 -10.34 -7.13
CA TYR A 110 -10.87 -10.46 -5.70
C TYR A 110 -9.57 -10.78 -4.96
N PHE A 111 -9.35 -10.12 -3.84
CA PHE A 111 -8.09 -10.19 -3.12
C PHE A 111 -8.32 -10.28 -1.62
N VAL A 112 -7.57 -11.15 -0.95
CA VAL A 112 -7.53 -11.20 0.52
C VAL A 112 -6.18 -10.66 0.95
N TYR A 113 -6.18 -9.58 1.72
CA TYR A 113 -4.96 -9.00 2.24
C TYR A 113 -4.91 -9.14 3.77
N THR A 114 -3.71 -9.28 4.29
CA THR A 114 -3.44 -9.41 5.71
C THR A 114 -2.70 -8.22 6.28
N ARG A 115 -2.13 -7.39 5.40
CA ARG A 115 -1.31 -6.25 5.82
C ARG A 115 -1.33 -5.18 4.73
N LYS A 116 -1.18 -3.94 5.16
CA LYS A 116 -0.98 -2.79 4.26
C LYS A 116 0.43 -2.26 4.46
N ASP A 117 1.18 -2.12 3.39
CA ASP A 117 2.58 -1.71 3.44
C ASP A 117 2.78 -0.37 2.75
N LEU A 118 3.56 0.52 3.38
CA LEU A 118 4.01 1.76 2.72
C LEU A 118 5.13 1.43 1.74
N ILE A 119 4.95 1.81 0.47
CA ILE A 119 5.94 1.55 -0.58
C ILE A 119 6.51 2.83 -1.19
N LYS A 120 5.81 3.94 -1.07
CA LYS A 120 6.27 5.25 -1.54
C LYS A 120 5.56 6.34 -0.75
N VAL A 121 6.29 7.37 -0.37
CA VAL A 121 5.74 8.55 0.31
C VAL A 121 6.31 9.78 -0.38
N ASN A 122 5.45 10.61 -0.95
CA ASN A 122 5.82 11.69 -1.84
C ASN A 122 6.69 11.13 -2.97
N ASP A 123 7.91 11.61 -3.15
CA ASP A 123 8.83 11.11 -4.16
C ASP A 123 9.81 10.03 -3.65
N VAL A 124 9.71 9.68 -2.38
CA VAL A 124 10.62 8.72 -1.74
C VAL A 124 10.08 7.30 -1.90
N VAL A 125 10.82 6.48 -2.62
CA VAL A 125 10.48 5.08 -2.89
C VAL A 125 11.21 4.19 -1.89
N HIS A 126 10.52 3.17 -1.37
CA HIS A 126 11.12 2.17 -0.51
C HIS A 126 12.30 1.49 -1.23
N ASP A 127 13.44 1.32 -0.54
CA ASP A 127 14.66 0.77 -1.14
C ASP A 127 14.47 -0.60 -1.78
N ASP A 128 13.62 -1.46 -1.21
CA ASP A 128 13.37 -2.80 -1.76
C ASP A 128 12.77 -2.75 -3.17
N LEU A 129 12.16 -1.64 -3.57
CA LEU A 129 11.60 -1.47 -4.90
C LEU A 129 12.63 -0.92 -5.89
N LEU A 130 13.80 -0.53 -5.42
CA LEU A 130 14.86 0.07 -6.24
C LEU A 130 15.89 -0.94 -6.73
N SER A 131 15.69 -2.23 -6.48
CA SER A 131 16.56 -3.30 -6.94
C SER A 131 15.80 -4.25 -7.86
N GLU A 132 16.50 -4.71 -8.88
CA GLU A 132 16.00 -5.73 -9.79
C GLU A 132 16.11 -7.12 -9.15
#